data_545780f698fc30c66ce963581e67f9f1
#
_entry.id   545780f698fc30c66ce963581e67f9f1
#
_cell.length_a   1.000
_cell.length_b   1.000
_cell.length_c   1.000
_cell.angle_alpha   90.00
_cell.angle_beta   90.00
_cell.angle_gamma   90.00
#
_symmetry.space_group_name_H-M   'P 1'
#
loop_
_entity.id
_entity.type
_entity.pdbx_description
1 polymer ?
#
loop_
_entity_poly.entity_id
_entity_poly.type
_entity_poly.pdbx_seq_one_letter_code
_entity_poly.pdbx_strand_id
1 'polypeptide(L)'
;PHLSLADARNLHLAAQGLLNKPRRRASLEDIPATISRMSLLQIDTINIVARSPYLVLFSRLGNYPAQWLDESLARGELMEYWAHEACFMPRSDFRLIRHRMLAPEKMGWKYKDAWMQEHEAEIAQLIQHIHDKGPVRSAD
;
A
#
# COMPACT_ATOMS: atom_id res chain seq x y z
N PRO A 1 21.38 3.53 28.51
CA PRO A 1 21.28 2.14 28.12
C PRO A 1 21.85 1.95 26.71
N HIS A 2 22.72 0.94 26.54
CA HIS A 2 23.27 0.61 25.26
C HIS A 2 22.62 -0.69 24.78
N LEU A 3 22.24 -0.76 23.49
CA LEU A 3 21.76 -1.98 22.84
C LEU A 3 22.93 -2.64 22.14
N SER A 4 23.03 -3.95 22.21
CA SER A 4 23.93 -4.70 21.33
C SER A 4 23.43 -4.67 19.89
N LEU A 5 24.30 -4.91 18.92
CA LEU A 5 23.91 -5.04 17.51
C LEU A 5 22.88 -6.17 17.30
N ALA A 6 23.02 -7.25 18.08
CA ALA A 6 22.04 -8.36 18.04
C ALA A 6 20.66 -7.94 18.52
N ASP A 7 20.60 -7.17 19.65
CA ASP A 7 19.33 -6.65 20.17
C ASP A 7 18.67 -5.69 19.18
N ALA A 8 19.44 -4.75 18.61
CA ALA A 8 18.94 -3.81 17.63
C ALA A 8 18.36 -4.53 16.39
N ARG A 9 19.05 -5.58 15.88
CA ARG A 9 18.57 -6.40 14.78
C ARG A 9 17.28 -7.13 15.16
N ASN A 10 17.23 -7.75 16.32
CA ASN A 10 16.05 -8.49 16.77
C ASN A 10 14.84 -7.57 16.97
N LEU A 11 15.04 -6.38 17.52
CA LEU A 11 13.99 -5.35 17.64
C LEU A 11 13.45 -4.94 16.27
N HIS A 12 14.34 -4.71 15.31
CA HIS A 12 13.94 -4.38 13.94
C HIS A 12 13.13 -5.51 13.29
N LEU A 13 13.59 -6.75 13.37
CA LEU A 13 12.87 -7.92 12.86
C LEU A 13 11.53 -8.13 13.56
N ALA A 14 11.47 -7.89 14.88
CA ALA A 14 10.23 -7.97 15.64
C ALA A 14 9.21 -6.92 15.17
N ALA A 15 9.64 -5.66 15.01
CA ALA A 15 8.81 -4.57 14.51
C ALA A 15 8.24 -4.89 13.12
N GLN A 16 9.05 -5.49 12.26
CA GLN A 16 8.65 -5.89 10.90
C GLN A 16 7.85 -7.22 10.85
N GLY A 17 7.59 -7.87 11.98
CA GLY A 17 6.87 -9.14 12.02
C GLY A 17 7.66 -10.34 11.49
N LEU A 18 9.00 -10.25 11.45
CA LEU A 18 9.91 -11.27 10.87
C LEU A 18 10.70 -12.06 11.91
N LEU A 19 10.59 -11.73 13.19
CA LEU A 19 11.39 -12.38 14.24
C LEU A 19 10.97 -13.84 14.48
N ASN A 20 9.67 -14.12 14.35
CA ASN A 20 9.11 -15.44 14.62
C ASN A 20 8.33 -15.95 13.40
N LYS A 21 8.42 -17.26 13.17
CA LYS A 21 7.56 -17.92 12.17
C LYS A 21 6.09 -17.86 12.58
N PRO A 22 5.15 -17.82 11.63
CA PRO A 22 3.72 -17.92 11.91
C PRO A 22 3.41 -19.19 12.73
N ARG A 23 2.62 -19.05 13.78
CA ARG A 23 2.25 -20.18 14.68
C ARG A 23 0.95 -20.89 14.28
N ARG A 24 0.19 -20.30 13.37
CA ARG A 24 -1.08 -20.82 12.84
C ARG A 24 -1.18 -20.55 11.36
N ARG A 25 -2.14 -21.15 10.70
CA ARG A 25 -2.50 -20.77 9.32
C ARG A 25 -3.05 -19.34 9.31
N ALA A 26 -2.71 -18.62 8.26
CA ALA A 26 -3.24 -17.29 8.04
C ALA A 26 -4.76 -17.32 7.80
N SER A 27 -5.43 -16.22 8.09
CA SER A 27 -6.80 -15.89 7.70
C SER A 27 -6.81 -14.62 6.85
N LEU A 28 -7.93 -14.30 6.23
CA LEU A 28 -8.07 -13.11 5.40
C LEU A 28 -7.77 -11.82 6.19
N GLU A 29 -8.21 -11.77 7.44
CA GLU A 29 -8.03 -10.62 8.33
C GLU A 29 -6.56 -10.35 8.68
N ASP A 30 -5.68 -11.34 8.49
CA ASP A 30 -4.24 -11.16 8.72
C ASP A 30 -3.58 -10.29 7.64
N ILE A 31 -4.19 -10.14 6.47
CA ILE A 31 -3.67 -9.28 5.38
C ILE A 31 -3.65 -7.82 5.83
N PRO A 32 -4.80 -7.17 6.12
CA PRO A 32 -4.80 -5.78 6.55
C PRO A 32 -4.07 -5.60 7.88
N ALA A 33 -4.13 -6.57 8.81
CA ALA A 33 -3.40 -6.50 10.07
C ALA A 33 -1.87 -6.49 9.87
N THR A 34 -1.36 -7.29 8.93
CA THR A 34 0.08 -7.33 8.59
C THR A 34 0.52 -6.03 7.93
N ILE A 35 -0.27 -5.51 6.99
CA ILE A 35 0.03 -4.23 6.33
C ILE A 35 -0.03 -3.08 7.33
N SER A 36 -1.02 -3.07 8.23
CA SER A 36 -1.12 -2.08 9.31
C SER A 36 0.12 -2.07 10.21
N ARG A 37 0.67 -3.24 10.54
CA ARG A 37 1.91 -3.35 11.32
C ARG A 37 3.11 -2.72 10.62
N MET A 38 3.18 -2.85 9.29
CA MET A 38 4.25 -2.27 8.47
C MET A 38 3.98 -0.83 8.08
N SER A 39 2.75 -0.35 8.27
CA SER A 39 2.18 0.92 7.80
C SER A 39 2.00 0.99 6.29
N LEU A 40 2.92 0.47 5.50
CA LEU A 40 2.92 0.48 4.03
C LEU A 40 3.41 -0.86 3.49
N LEU A 41 2.83 -1.29 2.36
CA LEU A 41 3.31 -2.40 1.56
C LEU A 41 3.54 -1.91 0.13
N GLN A 42 4.80 -1.77 -0.27
CA GLN A 42 5.16 -1.26 -1.60
C GLN A 42 4.65 -2.18 -2.71
N ILE A 43 4.06 -1.57 -3.74
CA ILE A 43 3.64 -2.24 -4.97
C ILE A 43 4.84 -2.21 -5.92
N ASP A 44 5.46 -3.36 -6.11
CA ASP A 44 6.58 -3.54 -7.05
C ASP A 44 6.10 -4.34 -8.27
N THR A 45 6.60 -3.95 -9.44
CA THR A 45 6.27 -4.61 -10.71
C THR A 45 7.14 -5.82 -11.00
N ILE A 46 8.25 -6.01 -10.28
CA ILE A 46 9.12 -7.17 -10.43
C ILE A 46 8.33 -8.45 -10.13
N ASN A 47 8.29 -9.36 -11.10
CA ASN A 47 7.51 -10.59 -11.05
C ASN A 47 8.32 -11.76 -11.63
N ILE A 48 9.25 -12.31 -10.85
CA ILE A 48 10.06 -13.48 -11.25
C ILE A 48 9.41 -14.76 -10.74
N VAL A 49 9.13 -14.86 -9.45
CA VAL A 49 8.44 -15.99 -8.80
C VAL A 49 7.00 -15.58 -8.49
N ALA A 50 6.83 -14.42 -7.88
CA ALA A 50 5.60 -13.73 -7.62
C ALA A 50 5.90 -12.24 -7.48
N ARG A 51 4.88 -11.37 -7.59
CA ARG A 51 5.05 -9.93 -7.35
C ARG A 51 5.44 -9.68 -5.89
N SER A 52 6.31 -8.69 -5.69
CA SER A 52 6.90 -8.36 -4.38
C SER A 52 5.89 -8.28 -3.21
N PRO A 53 4.71 -7.62 -3.34
CA PRO A 53 3.73 -7.57 -2.26
C PRO A 53 3.35 -8.94 -1.71
N TYR A 54 3.16 -9.92 -2.60
CA TYR A 54 2.79 -11.28 -2.18
C TYR A 54 3.91 -11.99 -1.44
N LEU A 55 5.18 -11.78 -1.85
CA LEU A 55 6.34 -12.36 -1.17
C LEU A 55 6.57 -11.71 0.21
N VAL A 56 6.35 -10.42 0.32
CA VAL A 56 6.43 -9.69 1.60
C VAL A 56 5.38 -10.21 2.59
N LEU A 57 4.16 -10.44 2.14
CA LEU A 57 3.11 -11.04 2.97
C LEU A 57 3.42 -12.51 3.29
N PHE A 58 3.88 -13.29 2.31
CA PHE A 58 4.28 -14.69 2.52
C PHE A 58 5.34 -14.84 3.61
N SER A 59 6.34 -13.97 3.63
CA SER A 59 7.41 -14.01 4.64
C SER A 59 6.91 -13.82 6.08
N ARG A 60 5.72 -13.28 6.27
CA ARG A 60 5.10 -13.00 7.58
C ARG A 60 3.95 -13.95 7.91
N LEU A 61 3.18 -14.33 6.91
CA LEU A 61 1.96 -15.13 7.06
C LEU A 61 2.17 -16.62 6.77
N GLY A 62 3.26 -16.96 6.05
CA GLY A 62 3.42 -18.29 5.47
C GLY A 62 2.51 -18.46 4.26
N ASN A 63 2.07 -19.69 3.99
CA ASN A 63 1.21 -19.96 2.85
C ASN A 63 -0.19 -19.40 3.05
N TYR A 64 -0.64 -18.56 2.09
CA TYR A 64 -1.96 -17.94 2.07
C TYR A 64 -2.44 -17.79 0.62
N PRO A 65 -3.76 -17.70 0.36
CA PRO A 65 -4.30 -17.41 -0.97
C PRO A 65 -3.98 -15.97 -1.41
N ALA A 66 -3.28 -15.81 -2.54
CA ALA A 66 -2.83 -14.50 -3.03
C ALA A 66 -3.99 -13.51 -3.26
N GLN A 67 -5.17 -14.02 -3.68
CA GLN A 67 -6.38 -13.22 -3.90
C GLN A 67 -6.91 -12.49 -2.63
N TRP A 68 -6.46 -12.86 -1.45
CA TRP A 68 -6.86 -12.15 -0.22
C TRP A 68 -6.40 -10.70 -0.17
N LEU A 69 -5.31 -10.36 -0.86
CA LEU A 69 -4.89 -8.96 -0.99
C LEU A 69 -5.91 -8.16 -1.81
N ASP A 70 -6.34 -8.69 -2.96
CA ASP A 70 -7.35 -8.06 -3.80
C ASP A 70 -8.71 -7.99 -3.09
N GLU A 71 -9.04 -9.01 -2.32
CA GLU A 71 -10.26 -9.07 -1.52
C GLU A 71 -10.27 -8.02 -0.40
N SER A 72 -9.14 -7.80 0.29
CA SER A 72 -9.01 -6.74 1.30
C SER A 72 -9.12 -5.33 0.68
N LEU A 73 -8.63 -5.13 -0.55
CA LEU A 73 -8.85 -3.90 -1.31
C LEU A 73 -10.34 -3.72 -1.66
N ALA A 74 -10.98 -4.77 -2.20
CA ALA A 74 -12.39 -4.72 -2.57
C ALA A 74 -13.31 -4.46 -1.38
N ARG A 75 -12.96 -4.95 -0.19
CA ARG A 75 -13.66 -4.65 1.08
C ARG A 75 -13.41 -3.23 1.60
N GLY A 76 -12.50 -2.48 0.99
CA GLY A 76 -12.13 -1.14 1.44
C GLY A 76 -11.36 -1.11 2.77
N GLU A 77 -10.74 -2.22 3.17
CA GLU A 77 -9.86 -2.32 4.34
C GLU A 77 -8.49 -1.70 4.06
N LEU A 78 -8.07 -1.80 2.79
CA LEU A 78 -6.85 -1.21 2.25
C LEU A 78 -7.18 -0.18 1.18
N MET A 79 -6.21 0.63 0.86
CA MET A 79 -6.22 1.57 -0.26
C MET A 79 -4.85 1.62 -0.92
N GLU A 80 -4.82 1.98 -2.19
CA GLU A 80 -3.59 2.33 -2.89
C GLU A 80 -3.29 3.82 -2.71
N TYR A 81 -2.04 4.13 -2.50
CA TYR A 81 -1.58 5.51 -2.38
C TYR A 81 -0.11 5.63 -2.80
N TRP A 82 0.21 6.76 -3.41
CA TRP A 82 1.59 7.10 -3.75
C TRP A 82 2.29 7.76 -2.56
N ALA A 83 2.88 6.94 -1.67
CA ALA A 83 3.63 7.42 -0.50
C ALA A 83 5.07 7.84 -0.90
N HIS A 84 6.08 7.03 -0.63
CA HIS A 84 7.41 7.15 -1.24
C HIS A 84 7.44 6.54 -2.65
N GLU A 85 6.67 5.47 -2.85
CA GLU A 85 6.32 4.81 -4.11
C GLU A 85 4.84 4.38 -4.06
N ALA A 86 4.34 3.72 -5.11
CA ALA A 86 3.02 3.11 -5.09
C ALA A 86 2.93 2.05 -3.98
N CYS A 87 1.99 2.17 -3.07
CA CYS A 87 1.87 1.33 -1.88
C CYS A 87 0.42 0.98 -1.59
N PHE A 88 0.20 -0.22 -1.02
CA PHE A 88 -0.99 -0.51 -0.24
C PHE A 88 -0.81 0.02 1.18
N MET A 89 -1.86 0.57 1.74
CA MET A 89 -1.89 1.05 3.12
C MET A 89 -3.27 0.83 3.75
N PRO A 90 -3.36 0.81 5.10
CA PRO A 90 -4.65 0.73 5.77
C PRO A 90 -5.52 1.93 5.41
N ARG A 91 -6.78 1.69 5.09
CA ARG A 91 -7.73 2.78 4.82
C ARG A 91 -7.95 3.69 6.03
N SER A 92 -7.80 3.19 7.25
CA SER A 92 -7.84 3.97 8.49
C SER A 92 -6.83 5.12 8.50
N ASP A 93 -5.71 4.98 7.77
CA ASP A 93 -4.62 5.94 7.74
C ASP A 93 -4.84 7.05 6.70
N PHE A 94 -5.93 6.99 5.91
CA PHE A 94 -6.30 8.02 4.93
C PHE A 94 -6.22 9.44 5.51
N ARG A 95 -6.74 9.64 6.72
CA ARG A 95 -6.72 10.95 7.39
C ARG A 95 -5.32 11.49 7.64
N LEU A 96 -4.31 10.62 7.82
CA LEU A 96 -2.94 11.00 8.07
C LEU A 96 -2.25 11.54 6.81
N ILE A 97 -2.67 11.09 5.64
CA ILE A 97 -2.06 11.44 4.35
C ILE A 97 -2.91 12.42 3.53
N ARG A 98 -4.18 12.63 3.90
CA ARG A 98 -5.12 13.49 3.16
C ARG A 98 -4.56 14.90 2.89
N HIS A 99 -3.80 15.46 3.83
CA HIS A 99 -3.18 16.77 3.67
C HIS A 99 -2.22 16.84 2.48
N ARG A 100 -1.55 15.73 2.14
CA ARG A 100 -0.66 15.64 0.96
C ARG A 100 -1.46 15.58 -0.34
N MET A 101 -2.63 14.93 -0.33
CA MET A 101 -3.53 14.89 -1.48
C MET A 101 -4.11 16.27 -1.79
N LEU A 102 -4.33 17.10 -0.76
CA LEU A 102 -4.83 18.47 -0.89
C LEU A 102 -3.74 19.50 -1.26
N ALA A 103 -2.47 19.12 -1.21
CA ALA A 103 -1.33 19.94 -1.56
C ALA A 103 -0.36 19.14 -2.46
N PRO A 104 -0.82 18.72 -3.67
CA PRO A 104 -0.06 17.83 -4.55
C PRO A 104 1.26 18.44 -5.04
N GLU A 105 1.37 19.77 -5.09
CA GLU A 105 2.59 20.49 -5.43
C GLU A 105 3.76 20.14 -4.48
N LYS A 106 3.47 19.71 -3.26
CA LYS A 106 4.48 19.26 -2.28
C LYS A 106 5.00 17.84 -2.54
N MET A 107 4.45 17.13 -3.51
CA MET A 107 4.89 15.78 -3.89
C MET A 107 6.16 15.78 -4.76
N GLY A 108 6.71 16.97 -5.05
CA GLY A 108 7.94 17.11 -5.80
C GLY A 108 7.80 16.63 -7.26
N TRP A 109 8.74 15.81 -7.72
CA TRP A 109 8.78 15.36 -9.13
C TRP A 109 7.55 14.56 -9.58
N LYS A 110 6.75 14.08 -8.66
CA LYS A 110 5.51 13.33 -8.93
C LYS A 110 4.34 14.23 -9.34
N TYR A 111 4.44 15.51 -9.05
CA TYR A 111 3.46 16.52 -9.46
C TYR A 111 3.99 17.34 -10.61
N LYS A 112 3.24 17.43 -11.71
CA LYS A 112 3.59 18.17 -12.92
C LYS A 112 2.52 19.22 -13.21
N ASP A 113 2.72 20.40 -12.65
CA ASP A 113 1.76 21.50 -12.76
C ASP A 113 1.47 21.89 -14.22
N ALA A 114 2.50 22.06 -15.03
CA ALA A 114 2.37 22.40 -16.45
C ALA A 114 1.53 21.35 -17.22
N TRP A 115 1.76 20.07 -16.96
CA TRP A 115 0.98 18.99 -17.58
C TRP A 115 -0.47 19.00 -17.13
N MET A 116 -0.72 19.26 -15.84
CA MET A 116 -2.08 19.35 -15.28
C MET A 116 -2.86 20.52 -15.89
N GLN A 117 -2.20 21.66 -16.11
CA GLN A 117 -2.79 22.83 -16.75
C GLN A 117 -3.12 22.55 -18.22
N GLU A 118 -2.22 21.91 -18.95
CA GLU A 118 -2.41 21.55 -20.37
C GLU A 118 -3.58 20.60 -20.58
N HIS A 119 -3.85 19.70 -19.60
CA HIS A 119 -4.88 18.66 -19.68
C HIS A 119 -6.06 18.89 -18.72
N GLU A 120 -6.31 20.15 -18.35
CA GLU A 120 -7.38 20.49 -17.39
C GLU A 120 -8.76 20.00 -17.84
N ALA A 121 -9.06 20.10 -19.14
CA ALA A 121 -10.36 19.69 -19.68
C ALA A 121 -10.53 18.15 -19.62
N GLU A 122 -9.51 17.39 -19.96
CA GLU A 122 -9.51 15.91 -19.89
C GLU A 122 -9.61 15.43 -18.45
N ILE A 123 -8.91 16.10 -17.53
CA ILE A 123 -8.98 15.79 -16.11
C ILE A 123 -10.38 16.05 -15.57
N ALA A 124 -11.00 17.16 -15.93
CA ALA A 124 -12.37 17.48 -15.53
C ALA A 124 -13.36 16.42 -16.05
N GLN A 125 -13.22 16.00 -17.32
CA GLN A 125 -14.04 14.93 -17.90
C GLN A 125 -13.85 13.60 -17.17
N LEU A 126 -12.61 13.23 -16.85
CA LEU A 126 -12.31 12.02 -16.08
C LEU A 126 -12.94 12.05 -14.69
N ILE A 127 -12.82 13.17 -13.99
CA ILE A 127 -13.42 13.35 -12.67
C ILE A 127 -14.95 13.22 -12.75
N GLN A 128 -15.58 13.84 -13.76
CA GLN A 128 -17.02 13.72 -13.99
C GLN A 128 -17.42 12.28 -14.31
N HIS A 129 -16.64 11.59 -15.14
CA HIS A 129 -16.88 10.18 -15.45
C HIS A 129 -16.83 9.30 -14.20
N ILE A 130 -15.82 9.47 -13.34
CA ILE A 130 -15.71 8.75 -12.07
C ILE A 130 -16.89 9.07 -11.14
N HIS A 131 -17.33 10.33 -11.12
CA HIS A 131 -18.49 10.75 -10.33
C HIS A 131 -19.77 10.02 -10.80
N ASP A 132 -19.98 9.90 -12.10
CA ASP A 132 -21.20 9.35 -12.68
C ASP A 132 -21.22 7.80 -12.69
N LYS A 133 -20.07 7.17 -12.89
CA LYS A 133 -19.94 5.71 -13.03
C LYS A 133 -19.45 5.02 -11.77
N GLY A 134 -18.86 5.75 -10.82
CA GLY A 134 -18.17 5.20 -9.66
C GLY A 134 -16.71 4.83 -9.95
N PRO A 135 -16.10 4.00 -9.11
CA PRO A 135 -14.70 3.59 -9.26
C PRO A 135 -14.46 2.90 -10.60
N VAL A 136 -13.41 3.33 -11.32
CA VAL A 136 -12.98 2.80 -12.61
C VAL A 136 -11.52 2.39 -12.56
N ARG A 137 -11.11 1.48 -13.44
CA ARG A 137 -9.69 1.12 -13.65
C ARG A 137 -9.17 1.84 -14.88
N SER A 138 -7.85 2.00 -14.98
CA SER A 138 -7.20 2.64 -16.12
C SER A 138 -7.46 1.94 -17.48
N ALA A 139 -8.02 0.72 -17.46
CA ALA A 139 -8.37 -0.04 -18.64
C ALA A 139 -9.86 0.07 -19.03
N ASP A 140 -10.68 0.70 -18.20
CA ASP A 140 -12.11 0.92 -18.42
C ASP A 140 -12.32 2.23 -19.19
#